data_ceaef8512737a433498e1a312721d27f
#
_entry.id   ceaef8512737a433498e1a312721d27f
#
_cell.length_a   1.000
_cell.length_b   1.000
_cell.length_c   1.000
_cell.angle_alpha   90.00
_cell.angle_beta   90.00
_cell.angle_gamma   90.00
#
_symmetry.space_group_name_H-M   'P 1'
#
loop_
_entity.id
_entity.type
_entity.pdbx_description
1 polymer ?
#
loop_
_entity_poly.entity_id
_entity_poly.type
_entity_poly.pdbx_seq_one_letter_code
_entity_poly.pdbx_strand_id
1 'polypeptide(L)'
;MKGSTKNRGQFPYTRMRRNRKSSSIRKLVQESTLEITDLIQPVFVIDGNNKTESITSMPGINRCSPDQLLNEAQELYNLGIQAIAIFPVIKKEKKSLNAEESFNENGLVQNTIKLLKRNIPELTLITDVALDPYTTHGHDGILNQKNIIDNDLTNETLVKQALSHAVAGADIIAPSDMMDGRILRIREKLESHKLHDTIIMSYASKYASNYYGPFRDAIGSSDREKIDKSTYQIDIHNTDEAISECELDLQEGADILLIKPGMPYLDIITVVKQTFGVPTFAYQVSGEYSMLCLAFEEGLLERDSTLLESLIAFKRAGADAILTYFAKEAAILLNG
;
A
#
# COMPACT_ATOMS: atom_id res chain seq x y z
N MET A 1 -21.74 -10.56 11.37
CA MET A 1 -22.37 -11.77 11.93
C MET A 1 -22.62 -11.54 13.40
N LYS A 2 -23.87 -11.46 13.87
CA LYS A 2 -24.18 -11.58 15.28
C LYS A 2 -23.82 -13.02 15.69
N GLY A 3 -22.67 -13.19 16.29
CA GLY A 3 -22.23 -14.49 16.77
C GLY A 3 -23.22 -15.00 17.78
N SER A 4 -23.94 -16.05 17.43
CA SER A 4 -24.61 -16.88 18.40
C SER A 4 -23.55 -17.23 19.45
N THR A 5 -23.74 -16.77 20.69
CA THR A 5 -22.96 -17.23 21.83
C THR A 5 -23.26 -18.72 21.97
N LYS A 6 -22.47 -19.52 21.21
CA LYS A 6 -22.54 -20.98 21.40
C LYS A 6 -22.18 -21.22 22.85
N ASN A 7 -23.16 -21.63 23.64
CA ASN A 7 -22.93 -22.04 25.03
C ASN A 7 -21.97 -23.23 25.00
N ARG A 8 -20.66 -22.95 25.18
CA ARG A 8 -19.59 -23.96 25.14
C ARG A 8 -19.47 -24.76 26.42
N GLY A 9 -20.43 -24.62 27.34
CA GLY A 9 -20.41 -25.23 28.62
C GLY A 9 -19.65 -24.43 29.69
N GLN A 10 -19.50 -25.04 30.89
CA GLN A 10 -18.94 -24.36 32.06
C GLN A 10 -17.74 -25.13 32.62
N PHE A 11 -16.92 -24.43 33.41
CA PHE A 11 -15.89 -25.03 34.22
C PHE A 11 -16.56 -26.03 35.23
N PRO A 12 -15.95 -27.20 35.45
CA PRO A 12 -14.64 -27.68 35.03
C PRO A 12 -14.63 -28.39 33.66
N TYR A 13 -15.78 -28.61 33.02
CA TYR A 13 -15.88 -29.37 31.77
C TYR A 13 -15.30 -28.60 30.58
N THR A 14 -15.51 -27.29 30.52
CA THR A 14 -14.90 -26.40 29.52
C THR A 14 -13.65 -25.74 30.08
N ARG A 15 -12.50 -25.97 29.42
CA ARG A 15 -11.20 -25.39 29.78
C ARG A 15 -10.45 -24.96 28.52
N MET A 16 -10.43 -23.68 28.23
CA MET A 16 -9.78 -23.13 27.03
C MET A 16 -8.25 -23.37 26.98
N ARG A 17 -7.61 -23.52 28.15
CA ARG A 17 -6.18 -23.85 28.24
C ARG A 17 -5.78 -25.17 27.60
N ARG A 18 -6.73 -26.09 27.37
CA ARG A 18 -6.44 -27.37 26.69
C ARG A 18 -5.89 -27.17 25.31
N ASN A 19 -6.41 -26.16 24.55
CA ASN A 19 -5.97 -25.81 23.20
C ASN A 19 -4.60 -25.12 23.19
N ARG A 20 -4.03 -24.75 24.33
CA ARG A 20 -2.77 -24.02 24.43
C ARG A 20 -1.63 -24.85 25.06
N LYS A 21 -1.86 -26.10 25.41
CA LYS A 21 -0.95 -26.90 26.25
C LYS A 21 0.37 -27.27 25.56
N SER A 22 0.40 -27.35 24.25
CA SER A 22 1.64 -27.63 23.48
C SER A 22 1.70 -26.83 22.20
N SER A 23 2.91 -26.68 21.64
CA SER A 23 3.13 -25.99 20.36
C SER A 23 2.34 -26.63 19.23
N SER A 24 2.35 -27.96 19.12
CA SER A 24 1.62 -28.70 18.09
C SER A 24 0.10 -28.45 18.15
N ILE A 25 -0.48 -28.48 19.37
CA ILE A 25 -1.92 -28.20 19.53
C ILE A 25 -2.23 -26.74 19.17
N ARG A 26 -1.40 -25.78 19.59
CA ARG A 26 -1.61 -24.38 19.19
C ARG A 26 -1.62 -24.20 17.68
N LYS A 27 -0.67 -24.87 16.96
CA LYS A 27 -0.64 -24.84 15.50
C LYS A 27 -1.91 -25.46 14.87
N LEU A 28 -2.44 -26.56 15.42
CA LEU A 28 -3.65 -27.22 14.91
C LEU A 28 -4.93 -26.41 15.06
N VAL A 29 -5.00 -25.50 16.04
CA VAL A 29 -6.18 -24.66 16.29
C VAL A 29 -5.99 -23.20 15.87
N GLN A 30 -4.93 -22.92 15.16
CA GLN A 30 -4.60 -21.58 14.64
C GLN A 30 -5.66 -21.16 13.61
N GLU A 31 -6.20 -19.95 13.75
CA GLU A 31 -7.30 -19.45 12.94
C GLU A 31 -6.79 -18.57 11.78
N SER A 32 -5.62 -17.95 11.94
CA SER A 32 -4.99 -17.09 10.92
C SER A 32 -3.57 -17.55 10.66
N THR A 33 -3.19 -17.56 9.39
CA THR A 33 -1.83 -17.85 8.90
C THR A 33 -1.27 -16.64 8.20
N LEU A 34 0.05 -16.53 8.18
CA LEU A 34 0.80 -15.58 7.36
C LEU A 34 1.67 -16.39 6.40
N GLU A 35 1.51 -16.13 5.12
CA GLU A 35 2.30 -16.76 4.07
C GLU A 35 3.10 -15.70 3.28
N ILE A 36 4.17 -16.11 2.60
CA ILE A 36 4.98 -15.19 1.81
C ILE A 36 4.16 -14.53 0.70
N THR A 37 3.20 -15.26 0.16
CA THR A 37 2.29 -14.77 -0.88
C THR A 37 1.30 -13.69 -0.41
N ASP A 38 1.16 -13.50 0.90
CA ASP A 38 0.38 -12.40 1.48
C ASP A 38 1.15 -11.06 1.46
N LEU A 39 2.47 -11.10 1.20
CA LEU A 39 3.36 -9.96 1.36
C LEU A 39 3.56 -9.21 0.04
N ILE A 40 3.46 -7.88 0.11
CA ILE A 40 3.74 -6.97 -1.01
C ILE A 40 4.85 -6.02 -0.54
N GLN A 41 5.98 -5.96 -1.28
CA GLN A 41 7.09 -5.07 -0.95
C GLN A 41 6.92 -3.71 -1.62
N PRO A 42 6.74 -2.60 -0.85
CA PRO A 42 6.85 -1.25 -1.40
C PRO A 42 8.31 -0.92 -1.73
N VAL A 43 8.54 -0.33 -2.90
CA VAL A 43 9.89 0.01 -3.39
C VAL A 43 9.93 1.46 -3.90
N PHE A 44 11.08 2.12 -3.74
CA PHE A 44 11.28 3.49 -4.20
C PHE A 44 12.21 3.53 -5.40
N VAL A 45 11.77 4.16 -6.49
CA VAL A 45 12.54 4.28 -7.72
C VAL A 45 13.00 5.72 -7.95
N ILE A 46 14.30 5.90 -8.31
CA ILE A 46 14.93 7.19 -8.64
C ILE A 46 15.53 7.18 -10.03
N ASP A 47 15.63 8.36 -10.64
CA ASP A 47 16.34 8.53 -11.92
C ASP A 47 17.84 8.22 -11.80
N GLY A 48 18.36 7.46 -12.71
CA GLY A 48 19.79 7.19 -12.83
C GLY A 48 20.11 5.77 -13.30
N ASN A 49 21.36 5.42 -13.15
CA ASN A 49 21.89 4.09 -13.41
C ASN A 49 22.91 3.75 -12.33
N ASN A 50 22.89 2.52 -11.83
CA ASN A 50 23.75 2.00 -10.76
C ASN A 50 23.72 2.87 -9.49
N LYS A 51 22.52 3.32 -9.08
CA LYS A 51 22.31 4.15 -7.91
C LYS A 51 21.49 3.43 -6.84
N THR A 52 21.97 3.55 -5.60
CA THR A 52 21.26 3.14 -4.40
C THR A 52 21.47 4.20 -3.33
N GLU A 53 20.39 4.75 -2.78
CA GLU A 53 20.41 5.81 -1.77
C GLU A 53 19.61 5.34 -0.54
N SER A 54 20.26 5.29 0.63
CA SER A 54 19.58 4.91 1.88
C SER A 54 18.61 5.99 2.34
N ILE A 55 17.49 5.57 2.92
CA ILE A 55 16.48 6.45 3.52
C ILE A 55 16.73 6.48 5.03
N THR A 56 17.23 7.60 5.54
CA THR A 56 17.63 7.74 6.95
C THR A 56 16.47 7.45 7.92
N SER A 57 15.27 7.88 7.58
CA SER A 57 14.07 7.69 8.41
C SER A 57 13.46 6.28 8.31
N MET A 58 13.99 5.42 7.42
CA MET A 58 13.51 4.05 7.20
C MET A 58 14.69 3.07 7.11
N PRO A 59 15.24 2.61 8.25
CA PRO A 59 16.42 1.76 8.29
C PRO A 59 16.28 0.51 7.39
N GLY A 60 17.29 0.25 6.55
CA GLY A 60 17.29 -0.90 5.64
C GLY A 60 16.52 -0.71 4.32
N ILE A 61 15.79 0.39 4.15
CA ILE A 61 15.06 0.70 2.91
C ILE A 61 15.85 1.72 2.08
N ASN A 62 15.90 1.47 0.77
CA ASN A 62 16.67 2.28 -0.18
C ASN A 62 15.76 2.84 -1.29
N ARG A 63 16.24 3.92 -1.91
CA ARG A 63 15.80 4.37 -3.23
C ARG A 63 16.76 3.80 -4.25
N CYS A 64 16.25 3.12 -5.27
CA CYS A 64 17.06 2.45 -6.29
C CYS A 64 16.79 2.99 -7.68
N SER A 65 17.85 3.10 -8.52
CA SER A 65 17.66 3.29 -9.96
C SER A 65 17.01 2.03 -10.59
N PRO A 66 16.36 2.12 -11.77
CA PRO A 66 15.62 0.99 -12.34
C PRO A 66 16.43 -0.30 -12.50
N ASP A 67 17.72 -0.20 -12.83
CA ASP A 67 18.64 -1.33 -12.94
C ASP A 67 18.93 -2.00 -11.59
N GLN A 68 19.11 -1.21 -10.52
CA GLN A 68 19.29 -1.73 -9.17
C GLN A 68 17.98 -2.30 -8.62
N LEU A 69 16.85 -1.65 -8.90
CA LEU A 69 15.54 -2.15 -8.53
C LEU A 69 15.24 -3.50 -9.22
N LEU A 70 15.69 -3.72 -10.47
CA LEU A 70 15.55 -5.01 -11.14
C LEU A 70 16.26 -6.13 -10.35
N ASN A 71 17.46 -5.88 -9.83
CA ASN A 71 18.19 -6.85 -9.02
C ASN A 71 17.45 -7.15 -7.70
N GLU A 72 16.97 -6.11 -7.03
CA GLU A 72 16.16 -6.25 -5.79
C GLU A 72 14.86 -7.01 -6.06
N ALA A 73 14.15 -6.68 -7.14
CA ALA A 73 12.91 -7.34 -7.53
C ALA A 73 13.13 -8.84 -7.84
N GLN A 74 14.24 -9.19 -8.48
CA GLN A 74 14.59 -10.59 -8.72
C GLN A 74 14.87 -11.33 -7.41
N GLU A 75 15.55 -10.70 -6.46
CA GLU A 75 15.80 -11.28 -5.14
C GLU A 75 14.49 -11.50 -4.37
N LEU A 76 13.59 -10.51 -4.35
CA LEU A 76 12.26 -10.61 -3.73
C LEU A 76 11.43 -11.74 -4.35
N TYR A 77 11.41 -11.83 -5.68
CA TYR A 77 10.71 -12.89 -6.39
C TYR A 77 11.28 -14.28 -6.06
N ASN A 78 12.58 -14.42 -5.97
CA ASN A 78 13.26 -15.68 -5.59
C ASN A 78 12.94 -16.08 -4.13
N LEU A 79 12.65 -15.14 -3.24
CA LEU A 79 12.19 -15.40 -1.88
C LEU A 79 10.71 -15.82 -1.81
N GLY A 80 9.98 -15.75 -2.92
CA GLY A 80 8.56 -16.10 -3.01
C GLY A 80 7.58 -14.93 -2.95
N ILE A 81 8.08 -13.68 -2.84
CA ILE A 81 7.23 -12.48 -2.89
C ILE A 81 6.75 -12.28 -4.33
N GLN A 82 5.42 -12.28 -4.52
CA GLN A 82 4.81 -12.27 -5.85
C GLN A 82 4.47 -10.86 -6.35
N ALA A 83 4.53 -9.84 -5.50
CA ALA A 83 4.13 -8.48 -5.86
C ALA A 83 5.02 -7.41 -5.23
N ILE A 84 5.27 -6.34 -5.99
CA ILE A 84 5.90 -5.10 -5.50
C ILE A 84 5.03 -3.90 -5.80
N ALA A 85 5.09 -2.87 -4.94
CA ALA A 85 4.40 -1.59 -5.14
C ALA A 85 5.43 -0.48 -5.40
N ILE A 86 5.36 0.18 -6.56
CA ILE A 86 6.36 1.12 -7.06
C ILE A 86 5.99 2.56 -6.69
N PHE A 87 6.89 3.24 -5.98
CA PHE A 87 6.77 4.66 -5.60
C PHE A 87 7.93 5.47 -6.20
N PRO A 88 7.67 6.48 -7.04
CA PRO A 88 8.71 7.27 -7.67
C PRO A 88 9.22 8.40 -6.77
N VAL A 89 10.50 8.72 -6.91
CA VAL A 89 11.11 9.95 -6.41
C VAL A 89 11.48 10.82 -7.60
N ILE A 90 10.67 11.82 -7.88
CA ILE A 90 10.81 12.67 -9.07
C ILE A 90 11.72 13.86 -8.77
N LYS A 91 12.69 14.10 -9.66
CA LYS A 91 13.58 15.25 -9.58
C LYS A 91 12.81 16.56 -9.61
N LYS A 92 13.29 17.57 -8.88
CA LYS A 92 12.61 18.86 -8.71
C LYS A 92 12.34 19.56 -10.05
N GLU A 93 13.26 19.46 -11.00
CA GLU A 93 13.16 20.06 -12.34
C GLU A 93 12.10 19.42 -13.24
N LYS A 94 11.63 18.23 -12.91
CA LYS A 94 10.56 17.51 -13.62
C LYS A 94 9.18 17.71 -12.99
N LYS A 95 9.13 18.39 -11.83
CA LYS A 95 7.86 18.67 -11.16
C LYS A 95 7.23 19.94 -11.71
N SER A 96 5.91 19.94 -11.85
CA SER A 96 5.15 21.09 -12.37
C SER A 96 3.87 21.31 -11.54
N LEU A 97 3.11 22.36 -11.87
CA LEU A 97 1.82 22.61 -11.23
C LEU A 97 0.76 21.58 -11.66
N ASN A 98 0.86 21.09 -12.90
CA ASN A 98 -0.11 20.17 -13.51
C ASN A 98 0.36 18.71 -13.56
N ALA A 99 1.53 18.40 -12.96
CA ALA A 99 2.06 17.05 -12.84
C ALA A 99 2.24 16.28 -14.18
N GLU A 100 2.63 16.95 -15.27
CA GLU A 100 2.72 16.36 -16.62
C GLU A 100 3.68 15.17 -16.70
N GLU A 101 4.72 15.12 -15.85
CA GLU A 101 5.65 13.97 -15.80
C GLU A 101 4.96 12.70 -15.31
N SER A 102 3.81 12.77 -14.62
CA SER A 102 3.08 11.61 -14.11
C SER A 102 2.56 10.68 -15.20
N PHE A 103 2.23 11.24 -16.38
CA PHE A 103 1.74 10.50 -17.55
C PHE A 103 2.68 10.52 -18.75
N ASN A 104 3.94 10.87 -18.53
CA ASN A 104 4.98 10.81 -19.56
C ASN A 104 5.26 9.34 -19.93
N GLU A 105 4.96 8.93 -21.18
CA GLU A 105 5.15 7.56 -21.67
C GLU A 105 6.60 7.06 -21.57
N ASN A 106 7.57 7.98 -21.50
CA ASN A 106 9.00 7.75 -21.29
C ASN A 106 9.44 8.17 -19.89
N GLY A 107 8.50 8.35 -18.96
CA GLY A 107 8.75 8.70 -17.57
C GLY A 107 9.44 7.58 -16.79
N LEU A 108 9.90 7.95 -15.59
CA LEU A 108 10.63 7.03 -14.71
C LEU A 108 9.81 5.77 -14.39
N VAL A 109 8.54 5.92 -14.01
CA VAL A 109 7.67 4.81 -13.63
C VAL A 109 7.39 3.91 -14.83
N GLN A 110 6.97 4.49 -15.97
CA GLN A 110 6.64 3.76 -17.19
C GLN A 110 7.83 2.94 -17.72
N ASN A 111 9.03 3.51 -17.70
CA ASN A 111 10.24 2.80 -18.10
C ASN A 111 10.64 1.71 -17.10
N THR A 112 10.42 1.93 -15.80
CA THR A 112 10.66 0.93 -14.76
C THR A 112 9.71 -0.26 -14.92
N ILE A 113 8.42 -0.02 -15.16
CA ILE A 113 7.43 -1.07 -15.43
C ILE A 113 7.86 -1.93 -16.64
N LYS A 114 8.17 -1.28 -17.77
CA LYS A 114 8.63 -1.96 -19.00
C LYS A 114 9.88 -2.81 -18.75
N LEU A 115 10.85 -2.29 -17.97
CA LEU A 115 12.07 -3.01 -17.62
C LEU A 115 11.77 -4.25 -16.78
N LEU A 116 10.99 -4.11 -15.73
CA LEU A 116 10.64 -5.20 -14.82
C LEU A 116 9.82 -6.28 -15.52
N LYS A 117 8.78 -5.91 -16.27
CA LYS A 117 7.94 -6.86 -17.01
C LYS A 117 8.70 -7.63 -18.09
N ARG A 118 9.69 -6.99 -18.73
CA ARG A 118 10.54 -7.67 -19.70
C ARG A 118 11.44 -8.75 -19.06
N ASN A 119 11.90 -8.53 -17.82
CA ASN A 119 12.88 -9.41 -17.18
C ASN A 119 12.25 -10.39 -16.18
N ILE A 120 11.16 -10.01 -15.53
CA ILE A 120 10.43 -10.81 -14.52
C ILE A 120 8.92 -10.72 -14.87
N PRO A 121 8.46 -11.34 -15.96
CA PRO A 121 7.07 -11.17 -16.43
C PRO A 121 6.02 -11.62 -15.42
N GLU A 122 6.33 -12.60 -14.59
CA GLU A 122 5.42 -13.17 -13.58
C GLU A 122 5.29 -12.32 -12.32
N LEU A 123 6.20 -11.35 -12.10
CA LEU A 123 6.10 -10.46 -10.95
C LEU A 123 4.94 -9.48 -11.12
N THR A 124 4.04 -9.46 -10.16
CA THR A 124 2.92 -8.51 -10.13
C THR A 124 3.41 -7.12 -9.79
N LEU A 125 3.19 -6.17 -10.70
CA LEU A 125 3.57 -4.77 -10.53
C LEU A 125 2.36 -3.92 -10.15
N ILE A 126 2.39 -3.36 -8.95
CA ILE A 126 1.42 -2.40 -8.44
C ILE A 126 2.01 -1.01 -8.62
N THR A 127 1.26 -0.07 -9.18
CA THR A 127 1.71 1.31 -9.34
C THR A 127 0.82 2.28 -8.60
N ASP A 128 1.44 3.13 -7.79
CA ASP A 128 0.76 4.23 -7.13
C ASP A 128 0.30 5.27 -8.16
N VAL A 129 -0.96 5.69 -8.09
CA VAL A 129 -1.54 6.75 -8.91
C VAL A 129 -1.94 7.90 -7.98
N ALA A 130 -1.07 8.90 -7.93
CA ALA A 130 -1.21 10.12 -7.16
C ALA A 130 -0.27 11.19 -7.70
N LEU A 131 -0.54 12.45 -7.45
CA LEU A 131 0.21 13.55 -8.08
C LEU A 131 1.25 14.19 -7.15
N ASP A 132 1.27 13.89 -5.86
CA ASP A 132 2.20 14.49 -4.90
C ASP A 132 3.70 14.29 -5.22
N PRO A 133 4.17 13.18 -5.85
CA PRO A 133 5.55 13.10 -6.31
C PRO A 133 5.87 14.06 -7.45
N TYR A 134 4.87 14.45 -8.23
CA TYR A 134 5.01 15.18 -9.51
C TYR A 134 4.67 16.66 -9.42
N THR A 135 3.91 17.07 -8.39
CA THR A 135 3.53 18.48 -8.19
C THR A 135 4.62 19.28 -7.48
N THR A 136 4.77 20.55 -7.83
CA THR A 136 5.71 21.46 -7.14
C THR A 136 5.27 21.80 -5.72
N HIS A 137 3.96 21.78 -5.46
CA HIS A 137 3.36 22.05 -4.16
C HIS A 137 3.22 20.80 -3.26
N GLY A 138 3.30 19.57 -3.82
CA GLY A 138 3.29 18.31 -3.06
C GLY A 138 1.93 17.82 -2.57
N HIS A 139 0.82 18.38 -3.05
CA HIS A 139 -0.51 17.80 -2.88
C HIS A 139 -0.76 16.68 -3.90
N ASP A 140 -1.67 15.76 -3.55
CA ASP A 140 -2.06 14.63 -4.41
C ASP A 140 -2.92 15.06 -5.62
N GLY A 141 -3.29 16.32 -5.74
CA GLY A 141 -4.16 16.84 -6.79
C GLY A 141 -3.72 18.17 -7.36
N ILE A 142 -4.44 18.63 -8.39
CA ILE A 142 -4.23 19.90 -9.10
C ILE A 142 -4.89 21.05 -8.34
N LEU A 143 -4.19 22.18 -8.21
CA LEU A 143 -4.72 23.37 -7.58
C LEU A 143 -5.50 24.23 -8.57
N ASN A 144 -6.66 24.73 -8.15
CA ASN A 144 -7.41 25.74 -8.90
C ASN A 144 -6.83 27.16 -8.65
N GLN A 145 -7.43 28.16 -9.28
CA GLN A 145 -7.01 29.58 -9.13
C GLN A 145 -7.04 30.13 -7.71
N LYS A 146 -7.74 29.44 -6.77
CA LYS A 146 -7.83 29.80 -5.35
C LYS A 146 -6.83 29.03 -4.48
N ASN A 147 -5.89 28.27 -5.08
CA ASN A 147 -4.97 27.35 -4.42
C ASN A 147 -5.68 26.26 -3.57
N ILE A 148 -6.83 25.80 -4.04
CA ILE A 148 -7.58 24.68 -3.45
C ILE A 148 -7.51 23.52 -4.43
N ILE A 149 -7.41 22.28 -3.94
CA ILE A 149 -7.47 21.08 -4.77
C ILE A 149 -8.78 21.07 -5.54
N ASP A 150 -8.66 20.95 -6.87
CA ASP A 150 -9.78 20.79 -7.79
C ASP A 150 -9.96 19.31 -8.09
N ASN A 151 -11.06 18.74 -7.64
CA ASN A 151 -11.37 17.32 -7.80
C ASN A 151 -11.39 16.88 -9.26
N ASP A 152 -12.12 17.61 -10.10
CA ASP A 152 -12.38 17.20 -11.49
C ASP A 152 -11.15 17.35 -12.38
N LEU A 153 -10.39 18.43 -12.24
CA LEU A 153 -9.12 18.62 -12.93
C LEU A 153 -8.08 17.57 -12.49
N THR A 154 -8.10 17.22 -11.20
CA THR A 154 -7.23 16.16 -10.68
C THR A 154 -7.56 14.82 -11.33
N ASN A 155 -8.85 14.44 -11.37
CA ASN A 155 -9.29 13.20 -12.00
C ASN A 155 -8.87 13.10 -13.47
N GLU A 156 -8.93 14.19 -14.24
CA GLU A 156 -8.45 14.19 -15.63
C GLU A 156 -6.98 13.81 -15.76
N THR A 157 -6.15 14.25 -14.81
CA THR A 157 -4.71 13.95 -14.80
C THR A 157 -4.45 12.54 -14.28
N LEU A 158 -5.14 12.10 -13.24
CA LEU A 158 -5.04 10.73 -12.69
C LEU A 158 -5.43 9.67 -13.73
N VAL A 159 -6.46 9.93 -14.53
CA VAL A 159 -6.87 9.03 -15.63
C VAL A 159 -5.75 8.87 -16.66
N LYS A 160 -5.04 9.96 -17.02
CA LYS A 160 -3.89 9.89 -17.93
C LYS A 160 -2.74 9.11 -17.32
N GLN A 161 -2.43 9.34 -16.03
CA GLN A 161 -1.40 8.62 -15.29
C GLN A 161 -1.71 7.12 -15.23
N ALA A 162 -2.91 6.75 -14.78
CA ALA A 162 -3.35 5.36 -14.68
C ALA A 162 -3.25 4.63 -16.03
N LEU A 163 -3.76 5.25 -17.11
CA LEU A 163 -3.66 4.71 -18.46
C LEU A 163 -2.21 4.49 -18.89
N SER A 164 -1.33 5.47 -18.65
CA SER A 164 0.08 5.37 -19.04
C SER A 164 0.82 4.24 -18.32
N HIS A 165 0.49 4.00 -17.05
CA HIS A 165 1.03 2.89 -16.26
C HIS A 165 0.52 1.54 -16.77
N ALA A 166 -0.78 1.41 -17.02
CA ALA A 166 -1.40 0.19 -17.56
C ALA A 166 -0.86 -0.16 -18.94
N VAL A 167 -0.72 0.82 -19.85
CA VAL A 167 -0.10 0.64 -21.19
C VAL A 167 1.36 0.23 -21.08
N ALA A 168 2.09 0.71 -20.06
CA ALA A 168 3.46 0.29 -19.80
C ALA A 168 3.58 -1.16 -19.29
N GLY A 169 2.47 -1.78 -18.82
CA GLY A 169 2.39 -3.17 -18.37
C GLY A 169 2.20 -3.33 -16.86
N ALA A 170 1.73 -2.33 -16.13
CA ALA A 170 1.33 -2.50 -14.74
C ALA A 170 0.12 -3.44 -14.62
N ASP A 171 0.17 -4.39 -13.69
CA ASP A 171 -0.92 -5.35 -13.46
C ASP A 171 -2.02 -4.73 -12.60
N ILE A 172 -1.63 -3.90 -11.64
CA ILE A 172 -2.53 -3.25 -10.68
C ILE A 172 -2.28 -1.74 -10.66
N ILE A 173 -3.31 -0.98 -10.90
CA ILE A 173 -3.35 0.47 -10.74
C ILE A 173 -3.92 0.79 -9.36
N ALA A 174 -3.19 1.57 -8.55
CA ALA A 174 -3.53 1.84 -7.16
C ALA A 174 -3.73 3.34 -6.88
N PRO A 175 -4.92 3.90 -7.17
CA PRO A 175 -5.22 5.30 -6.90
C PRO A 175 -5.19 5.61 -5.41
N SER A 176 -4.27 6.51 -5.01
CA SER A 176 -4.04 6.85 -3.60
C SER A 176 -4.33 8.32 -3.26
N ASP A 177 -4.94 9.03 -4.18
CA ASP A 177 -5.18 10.47 -4.14
C ASP A 177 -6.41 10.87 -3.30
N MET A 178 -7.44 10.01 -3.21
CA MET A 178 -8.71 10.23 -2.49
C MET A 178 -9.66 11.26 -3.14
N MET A 179 -9.60 11.44 -4.47
CA MET A 179 -10.58 12.30 -5.17
C MET A 179 -11.88 11.55 -5.44
N ASP A 180 -13.02 12.26 -5.37
CA ASP A 180 -14.33 11.68 -5.63
C ASP A 180 -14.47 11.26 -7.10
N GLY A 181 -15.00 10.06 -7.37
CA GLY A 181 -15.29 9.57 -8.71
C GLY A 181 -14.07 9.15 -9.54
N ARG A 182 -12.86 9.11 -8.94
CA ARG A 182 -11.63 8.76 -9.63
C ARG A 182 -11.59 7.31 -10.12
N ILE A 183 -12.16 6.41 -9.35
CA ILE A 183 -12.16 4.98 -9.69
C ILE A 183 -13.02 4.74 -10.94
N LEU A 184 -14.21 5.31 -11.00
CA LEU A 184 -15.10 5.21 -12.16
C LEU A 184 -14.39 5.72 -13.42
N ARG A 185 -13.83 6.93 -13.37
CA ARG A 185 -13.17 7.54 -14.54
C ARG A 185 -11.96 6.75 -15.02
N ILE A 186 -11.16 6.19 -14.09
CA ILE A 186 -10.04 5.32 -14.43
C ILE A 186 -10.54 4.01 -15.04
N ARG A 187 -11.56 3.36 -14.46
CA ARG A 187 -12.15 2.12 -14.98
C ARG A 187 -12.66 2.32 -16.39
N GLU A 188 -13.50 3.33 -16.62
CA GLU A 188 -14.03 3.65 -17.95
C GLU A 188 -12.91 3.86 -18.98
N LYS A 189 -11.83 4.53 -18.57
CA LYS A 189 -10.68 4.77 -19.44
C LYS A 189 -9.95 3.49 -19.81
N LEU A 190 -9.69 2.60 -18.85
CA LEU A 190 -9.07 1.31 -19.07
C LEU A 190 -9.92 0.43 -20.00
N GLU A 191 -11.22 0.33 -19.74
CA GLU A 191 -12.18 -0.41 -20.57
C GLU A 191 -12.20 0.10 -22.03
N SER A 192 -12.25 1.44 -22.21
CA SER A 192 -12.23 2.04 -23.55
C SER A 192 -10.96 1.77 -24.35
N HIS A 193 -9.85 1.44 -23.66
CA HIS A 193 -8.56 1.05 -24.27
C HIS A 193 -8.35 -0.46 -24.31
N LYS A 194 -9.37 -1.27 -23.98
CA LYS A 194 -9.32 -2.75 -23.96
C LYS A 194 -8.30 -3.31 -22.98
N LEU A 195 -8.03 -2.58 -21.92
CA LEU A 195 -7.15 -3.02 -20.80
C LEU A 195 -8.02 -3.67 -19.72
N HIS A 196 -8.81 -4.68 -20.11
CA HIS A 196 -9.83 -5.32 -19.28
C HIS A 196 -9.24 -6.10 -18.09
N ASP A 197 -8.01 -6.59 -18.22
CA ASP A 197 -7.35 -7.39 -17.19
C ASP A 197 -6.59 -6.53 -16.16
N THR A 198 -6.55 -5.20 -16.33
CA THR A 198 -5.90 -4.31 -15.38
C THR A 198 -6.75 -4.16 -14.12
N ILE A 199 -6.20 -4.59 -12.99
CA ILE A 199 -6.86 -4.50 -11.68
C ILE A 199 -6.79 -3.05 -11.16
N ILE A 200 -7.87 -2.59 -10.51
CA ILE A 200 -7.88 -1.35 -9.73
C ILE A 200 -7.90 -1.70 -8.24
N MET A 201 -6.82 -1.39 -7.54
CA MET A 201 -6.73 -1.46 -6.08
C MET A 201 -6.91 -0.05 -5.51
N SER A 202 -8.11 0.27 -5.06
CA SER A 202 -8.37 1.58 -4.50
C SER A 202 -7.83 1.72 -3.08
N TYR A 203 -7.15 2.84 -2.80
CA TYR A 203 -6.91 3.30 -1.43
C TYR A 203 -8.24 3.86 -0.86
N ALA A 204 -9.21 2.98 -0.72
CA ALA A 204 -10.60 3.34 -0.40
C ALA A 204 -10.75 3.92 1.02
N SER A 205 -9.86 3.57 1.93
CA SER A 205 -9.84 4.14 3.28
C SER A 205 -8.44 4.64 3.61
N LYS A 206 -8.10 5.83 3.11
CA LYS A 206 -6.84 6.50 3.41
C LYS A 206 -7.06 7.68 4.37
N TYR A 207 -6.56 7.54 5.57
CA TYR A 207 -6.74 8.52 6.65
C TYR A 207 -5.68 9.62 6.63
N ALA A 208 -6.05 10.83 7.08
CA ALA A 208 -5.14 11.97 7.29
C ALA A 208 -4.23 11.71 8.52
N SER A 209 -3.31 10.76 8.35
CA SER A 209 -2.54 10.18 9.45
C SER A 209 -1.16 10.84 9.64
N ASN A 210 -0.72 10.92 10.90
CA ASN A 210 0.63 11.33 11.26
C ASN A 210 1.69 10.24 11.03
N TYR A 211 1.28 8.98 10.76
CA TYR A 211 2.19 7.86 10.49
C TYR A 211 2.87 7.91 9.11
N TYR A 212 2.63 8.94 8.30
CA TYR A 212 3.26 9.11 6.98
C TYR A 212 4.58 9.88 7.00
N GLY A 213 5.07 10.29 8.17
CA GLY A 213 6.29 11.11 8.30
C GLY A 213 7.49 10.57 7.52
N PRO A 214 7.96 9.33 7.76
CA PRO A 214 9.13 8.77 7.07
C PRO A 214 8.94 8.60 5.56
N PHE A 215 7.72 8.36 5.07
CA PHE A 215 7.43 8.30 3.64
C PHE A 215 7.68 9.64 2.93
N ARG A 216 7.39 10.76 3.59
CA ARG A 216 7.66 12.10 3.04
C ARG A 216 9.16 12.33 2.84
N ASP A 217 9.99 11.83 3.75
CA ASP A 217 11.44 11.79 3.57
C ASP A 217 11.82 10.89 2.39
N ALA A 218 11.25 9.70 2.31
CA ALA A 218 11.53 8.73 1.25
C ALA A 218 11.29 9.28 -0.16
N ILE A 219 10.22 10.05 -0.38
CA ILE A 219 9.91 10.67 -1.69
C ILE A 219 10.52 12.07 -1.87
N GLY A 220 11.38 12.52 -0.94
CA GLY A 220 12.06 13.82 -1.03
C GLY A 220 11.11 15.03 -0.88
N SER A 221 10.11 14.93 -0.02
CA SER A 221 9.13 15.99 0.24
C SER A 221 9.19 16.57 1.67
N SER A 222 10.22 16.20 2.46
CA SER A 222 10.39 16.60 3.86
C SER A 222 10.61 18.12 4.06
N ASP A 223 11.19 18.81 3.08
CA ASP A 223 11.51 20.26 3.16
C ASP A 223 10.32 21.17 2.87
N ARG A 224 9.13 20.61 2.67
CA ARG A 224 7.93 21.39 2.38
C ARG A 224 7.18 21.70 3.67
N GLU A 225 6.60 22.90 3.75
CA GLU A 225 5.64 23.26 4.77
C GLU A 225 4.64 22.11 4.96
N LYS A 226 4.21 21.87 6.21
CA LYS A 226 3.25 20.80 6.52
C LYS A 226 1.99 21.02 5.68
N ILE A 227 1.89 20.26 4.60
CA ILE A 227 0.74 20.27 3.71
C ILE A 227 -0.41 19.58 4.45
N ASP A 228 -1.48 20.32 4.65
CA ASP A 228 -2.71 19.75 5.20
C ASP A 228 -3.44 18.97 4.10
N LYS A 229 -3.51 17.65 4.25
CA LYS A 229 -4.23 16.74 3.36
C LYS A 229 -5.60 16.34 3.91
N SER A 230 -6.04 16.92 5.04
CA SER A 230 -7.32 16.60 5.69
C SER A 230 -8.55 17.04 4.88
N THR A 231 -8.34 17.86 3.83
CA THR A 231 -9.43 18.29 2.94
C THR A 231 -9.88 17.19 1.95
N TYR A 232 -9.12 16.09 1.84
CA TYR A 232 -9.44 14.97 0.94
C TYR A 232 -9.06 13.60 1.49
N GLN A 233 -8.35 13.50 2.61
CA GLN A 233 -8.11 12.23 3.32
C GLN A 233 -9.09 12.12 4.49
N ILE A 234 -9.52 10.89 4.79
CA ILE A 234 -10.52 10.62 5.83
C ILE A 234 -10.04 11.12 7.20
N ASP A 235 -10.94 11.71 7.96
CA ASP A 235 -10.65 12.11 9.35
C ASP A 235 -10.41 10.88 10.24
N ILE A 236 -9.37 10.96 11.06
CA ILE A 236 -8.94 9.84 11.93
C ILE A 236 -10.01 9.41 12.96
N HIS A 237 -11.07 10.19 13.16
CA HIS A 237 -12.17 9.90 14.08
C HIS A 237 -13.31 9.10 13.43
N ASN A 238 -13.30 8.91 12.09
CA ASN A 238 -14.45 8.42 11.34
C ASN A 238 -14.28 6.97 10.92
N THR A 239 -15.29 6.15 11.19
CA THR A 239 -15.40 4.76 10.73
C THR A 239 -16.47 4.63 9.64
N ASP A 240 -17.63 5.23 9.83
CA ASP A 240 -18.76 5.13 8.89
C ASP A 240 -18.43 5.78 7.54
N GLU A 241 -17.66 6.86 7.54
CA GLU A 241 -17.14 7.50 6.33
C GLU A 241 -16.27 6.53 5.53
N ALA A 242 -15.36 5.78 6.19
CA ALA A 242 -14.52 4.79 5.53
C ALA A 242 -15.32 3.66 4.88
N ILE A 243 -16.45 3.25 5.48
CA ILE A 243 -17.36 2.27 4.90
C ILE A 243 -18.04 2.84 3.65
N SER A 244 -18.48 4.10 3.72
CA SER A 244 -19.14 4.79 2.61
C SER A 244 -18.18 4.97 1.42
N GLU A 245 -16.94 5.37 1.66
CA GLU A 245 -15.88 5.48 0.64
C GLU A 245 -15.60 4.13 -0.03
N CYS A 246 -15.48 3.06 0.76
CA CYS A 246 -15.31 1.70 0.23
C CYS A 246 -16.49 1.27 -0.65
N GLU A 247 -17.72 1.58 -0.24
CA GLU A 247 -18.93 1.25 -1.02
C GLU A 247 -18.94 2.00 -2.36
N LEU A 248 -18.63 3.29 -2.36
CA LEU A 248 -18.55 4.11 -3.56
C LEU A 248 -17.47 3.58 -4.52
N ASP A 249 -16.27 3.33 -4.04
CA ASP A 249 -15.18 2.81 -4.86
C ASP A 249 -15.49 1.44 -5.49
N LEU A 250 -16.21 0.55 -4.75
CA LEU A 250 -16.68 -0.72 -5.31
C LEU A 250 -17.75 -0.51 -6.39
N GLN A 251 -18.68 0.40 -6.19
CA GLN A 251 -19.71 0.76 -7.21
C GLN A 251 -19.07 1.39 -8.46
N GLU A 252 -17.97 2.10 -8.30
CA GLU A 252 -17.17 2.71 -9.35
C GLU A 252 -16.27 1.72 -10.10
N GLY A 253 -16.13 0.48 -9.62
CA GLY A 253 -15.40 -0.59 -10.29
C GLY A 253 -14.02 -0.89 -9.73
N ALA A 254 -13.77 -0.65 -8.44
CA ALA A 254 -12.61 -1.17 -7.74
C ALA A 254 -12.69 -2.69 -7.58
N ASP A 255 -11.57 -3.39 -7.80
CA ASP A 255 -11.46 -4.84 -7.63
C ASP A 255 -10.97 -5.21 -6.22
N ILE A 256 -10.14 -4.34 -5.63
CA ILE A 256 -9.49 -4.53 -4.34
C ILE A 256 -9.62 -3.23 -3.53
N LEU A 257 -9.93 -3.37 -2.24
CA LEU A 257 -9.93 -2.25 -1.29
C LEU A 257 -8.64 -2.27 -0.46
N LEU A 258 -7.97 -1.13 -0.32
CA LEU A 258 -6.79 -0.96 0.50
C LEU A 258 -7.04 0.01 1.64
N ILE A 259 -6.72 -0.42 2.86
CA ILE A 259 -6.83 0.38 4.09
C ILE A 259 -5.46 0.93 4.46
N LYS A 260 -5.35 2.24 4.67
CA LYS A 260 -4.09 2.93 4.98
C LYS A 260 -4.30 4.08 6.00
N PRO A 261 -3.53 4.11 7.12
CA PRO A 261 -2.57 3.14 7.61
C PRO A 261 -3.19 1.80 8.04
N GLY A 262 -2.37 0.86 8.49
CA GLY A 262 -2.79 -0.50 8.82
C GLY A 262 -2.92 -0.78 10.32
N MET A 263 -1.81 -0.80 11.10
CA MET A 263 -1.83 -1.23 12.51
C MET A 263 -2.79 -0.41 13.39
N PRO A 264 -2.86 0.93 13.30
CA PRO A 264 -3.80 1.72 14.08
C PRO A 264 -5.26 1.59 13.63
N TYR A 265 -5.51 0.93 12.49
CA TYR A 265 -6.81 0.83 11.82
C TYR A 265 -7.24 -0.63 11.57
N LEU A 266 -6.84 -1.57 12.45
CA LEU A 266 -7.26 -2.98 12.38
C LEU A 266 -8.77 -3.15 12.51
N ASP A 267 -9.43 -2.26 13.23
CA ASP A 267 -10.89 -2.16 13.33
C ASP A 267 -11.53 -1.85 11.96
N ILE A 268 -10.95 -0.92 11.20
CA ILE A 268 -11.43 -0.55 9.85
C ILE A 268 -11.23 -1.74 8.89
N ILE A 269 -10.07 -2.41 8.92
CA ILE A 269 -9.84 -3.62 8.12
C ILE A 269 -10.91 -4.66 8.43
N THR A 270 -11.20 -4.88 9.70
CA THR A 270 -12.18 -5.87 10.13
C THR A 270 -13.59 -5.51 9.66
N VAL A 271 -14.02 -4.27 9.85
CA VAL A 271 -15.38 -3.87 9.48
C VAL A 271 -15.56 -3.86 7.96
N VAL A 272 -14.59 -3.38 7.19
CA VAL A 272 -14.64 -3.37 5.72
C VAL A 272 -14.71 -4.80 5.19
N LYS A 273 -13.80 -5.70 5.66
CA LYS A 273 -13.80 -7.11 5.25
C LYS A 273 -15.12 -7.81 5.57
N GLN A 274 -15.70 -7.56 6.75
CA GLN A 274 -16.97 -8.16 7.15
C GLN A 274 -18.17 -7.59 6.40
N THR A 275 -18.13 -6.32 6.02
CA THR A 275 -19.23 -5.64 5.33
C THR A 275 -19.30 -6.06 3.87
N PHE A 276 -18.18 -6.06 3.17
CA PHE A 276 -18.17 -6.23 1.70
C PHE A 276 -17.74 -7.63 1.25
N GLY A 277 -16.91 -8.34 2.01
CA GLY A 277 -16.44 -9.69 1.66
C GLY A 277 -15.52 -9.74 0.43
N VAL A 278 -15.04 -8.62 -0.06
CA VAL A 278 -14.14 -8.49 -1.22
C VAL A 278 -12.68 -8.62 -0.79
N PRO A 279 -11.73 -8.77 -1.74
CA PRO A 279 -10.31 -8.66 -1.44
C PRO A 279 -10.00 -7.33 -0.74
N THR A 280 -9.46 -7.41 0.48
CA THR A 280 -9.17 -6.27 1.35
C THR A 280 -7.71 -6.32 1.75
N PHE A 281 -6.93 -5.35 1.31
CA PHE A 281 -5.50 -5.23 1.61
C PHE A 281 -5.26 -4.19 2.69
N ALA A 282 -4.11 -4.25 3.33
CA ALA A 282 -3.70 -3.30 4.34
C ALA A 282 -2.29 -2.79 4.08
N TYR A 283 -1.99 -1.55 4.48
CA TYR A 283 -0.66 -0.99 4.35
C TYR A 283 -0.06 -0.69 5.73
N GLN A 284 0.92 -1.50 6.13
CA GLN A 284 1.80 -1.16 7.24
C GLN A 284 2.75 -0.05 6.78
N VAL A 285 2.40 1.19 7.13
CA VAL A 285 3.05 2.38 6.57
C VAL A 285 4.42 2.69 7.20
N SER A 286 5.12 3.64 6.61
CA SER A 286 6.50 4.00 6.97
C SER A 286 6.69 4.35 8.44
N GLY A 287 5.73 5.06 9.07
CA GLY A 287 5.79 5.39 10.50
C GLY A 287 5.64 4.18 11.39
N GLU A 288 4.80 3.21 11.01
CA GLU A 288 4.64 1.94 11.72
C GLU A 288 5.93 1.11 11.62
N TYR A 289 6.50 1.04 10.42
CA TYR A 289 7.79 0.38 10.16
C TYR A 289 8.91 1.00 11.00
N SER A 290 9.10 2.31 10.91
CA SER A 290 10.20 3.01 11.58
C SER A 290 10.07 2.95 13.10
N MET A 291 8.85 3.02 13.64
CA MET A 291 8.57 2.86 15.07
C MET A 291 8.99 1.48 15.58
N LEU A 292 8.68 0.42 14.82
CA LEU A 292 9.10 -0.95 15.18
C LEU A 292 10.63 -1.09 15.06
N CYS A 293 11.24 -0.59 13.99
CA CYS A 293 12.71 -0.61 13.84
C CYS A 293 13.41 0.04 15.02
N LEU A 294 12.95 1.22 15.46
CA LEU A 294 13.53 1.91 16.61
C LEU A 294 13.36 1.09 17.90
N ALA A 295 12.20 0.47 18.11
CA ALA A 295 11.97 -0.39 19.28
C ALA A 295 12.88 -1.65 19.27
N PHE A 296 13.20 -2.18 18.11
CA PHE A 296 14.14 -3.29 17.93
C PHE A 296 15.58 -2.86 18.22
N GLU A 297 16.02 -1.70 17.70
CA GLU A 297 17.35 -1.14 17.92
C GLU A 297 17.63 -0.85 19.40
N GLU A 298 16.63 -0.33 20.12
CA GLU A 298 16.70 -0.07 21.56
C GLU A 298 16.52 -1.32 22.44
N GLY A 299 16.29 -2.48 21.83
CA GLY A 299 16.10 -3.75 22.57
C GLY A 299 14.80 -3.82 23.39
N LEU A 300 13.82 -2.96 23.10
CA LEU A 300 12.53 -2.94 23.81
C LEU A 300 11.60 -4.07 23.38
N LEU A 301 11.74 -4.53 22.13
CA LEU A 301 10.96 -5.62 21.55
C LEU A 301 11.91 -6.62 20.88
N GLU A 302 11.56 -7.91 20.96
CA GLU A 302 12.27 -8.94 20.21
C GLU A 302 11.85 -8.85 18.74
N ARG A 303 12.87 -8.79 17.83
CA ARG A 303 12.67 -8.40 16.43
C ARG A 303 11.79 -9.38 15.66
N ASP A 304 12.22 -10.63 15.55
CA ASP A 304 11.63 -11.61 14.64
C ASP A 304 10.18 -11.94 15.02
N SER A 305 9.94 -12.22 16.31
CA SER A 305 8.60 -12.56 16.79
C SER A 305 7.65 -11.38 16.73
N THR A 306 8.10 -10.16 17.05
CA THR A 306 7.25 -8.96 17.01
C THR A 306 6.94 -8.55 15.57
N LEU A 307 7.92 -8.66 14.66
CA LEU A 307 7.69 -8.45 13.24
C LEU A 307 6.58 -9.36 12.73
N LEU A 308 6.71 -10.69 12.95
CA LEU A 308 5.70 -11.65 12.51
C LEU A 308 4.35 -11.44 13.22
N GLU A 309 4.34 -11.12 14.52
CA GLU A 309 3.12 -10.82 15.27
C GLU A 309 2.39 -9.62 14.70
N SER A 310 3.11 -8.56 14.33
CA SER A 310 2.53 -7.36 13.71
C SER A 310 1.82 -7.69 12.40
N LEU A 311 2.40 -8.54 11.55
CA LEU A 311 1.81 -8.97 10.28
C LEU A 311 0.64 -9.94 10.48
N ILE A 312 0.73 -10.87 11.44
CA ILE A 312 -0.38 -11.75 11.80
C ILE A 312 -1.57 -10.94 12.33
N ALA A 313 -1.37 -9.80 12.99
CA ALA A 313 -2.45 -8.92 13.42
C ALA A 313 -3.33 -8.44 12.24
N PHE A 314 -2.73 -8.13 11.10
CA PHE A 314 -3.47 -7.79 9.87
C PHE A 314 -4.27 -8.97 9.33
N LYS A 315 -3.66 -10.16 9.27
CA LYS A 315 -4.36 -11.38 8.83
C LYS A 315 -5.53 -11.70 9.74
N ARG A 316 -5.37 -11.57 11.06
CA ARG A 316 -6.43 -11.76 12.05
C ARG A 316 -7.54 -10.72 11.93
N ALA A 317 -7.22 -9.50 11.53
CA ALA A 317 -8.22 -8.46 11.23
C ALA A 317 -8.99 -8.73 9.93
N GLY A 318 -8.47 -9.61 9.06
CA GLY A 318 -9.13 -10.02 7.82
C GLY A 318 -8.45 -9.52 6.53
N ALA A 319 -7.24 -8.94 6.62
CA ALA A 319 -6.49 -8.57 5.42
C ALA A 319 -6.11 -9.80 4.59
N ASP A 320 -6.36 -9.75 3.29
CA ASP A 320 -5.95 -10.79 2.34
C ASP A 320 -4.46 -10.66 2.00
N ALA A 321 -3.98 -9.43 1.78
CA ALA A 321 -2.56 -9.14 1.58
C ALA A 321 -2.11 -7.87 2.32
N ILE A 322 -0.81 -7.72 2.50
CA ILE A 322 -0.21 -6.67 3.32
C ILE A 322 0.94 -6.00 2.56
N LEU A 323 0.81 -4.71 2.27
CA LEU A 323 1.93 -3.88 1.87
C LEU A 323 2.75 -3.57 3.11
N THR A 324 4.01 -4.00 3.12
CA THR A 324 4.90 -3.79 4.27
C THR A 324 6.36 -3.70 3.84
N TYR A 325 7.09 -2.80 4.46
CA TYR A 325 8.54 -2.68 4.28
C TYR A 325 9.32 -3.85 4.92
N PHE A 326 8.66 -4.64 5.76
CA PHE A 326 9.21 -5.88 6.32
C PHE A 326 9.01 -7.10 5.40
N ALA A 327 8.47 -6.97 4.19
CA ALA A 327 8.11 -8.11 3.36
C ALA A 327 9.31 -9.03 3.09
N LYS A 328 10.48 -8.47 2.73
CA LYS A 328 11.73 -9.23 2.52
C LYS A 328 12.16 -9.99 3.76
N GLU A 329 12.21 -9.31 4.91
CA GLU A 329 12.64 -9.90 6.19
C GLU A 329 11.66 -10.98 6.66
N ALA A 330 10.35 -10.69 6.56
CA ALA A 330 9.31 -11.67 6.88
C ALA A 330 9.39 -12.93 5.99
N ALA A 331 9.65 -12.75 4.68
CA ALA A 331 9.82 -13.88 3.75
C ALA A 331 11.01 -14.75 4.12
N ILE A 332 12.13 -14.17 4.55
CA ILE A 332 13.30 -14.91 5.05
C ILE A 332 12.93 -15.72 6.29
N LEU A 333 12.24 -15.10 7.26
CA LEU A 333 11.80 -15.77 8.50
C LEU A 333 10.78 -16.89 8.25
N LEU A 334 9.92 -16.75 7.24
CA LEU A 334 8.92 -17.76 6.89
C LEU A 334 9.49 -18.93 6.09
N ASN A 335 10.61 -18.73 5.38
CA ASN A 335 11.32 -19.79 4.67
C ASN A 335 12.17 -20.67 5.62
N GLY A 336 12.38 -20.29 6.88
CA GLY A 336 13.03 -21.06 7.90
C GLY A 336 14.50 -20.90 7.99
#